data_0f7639d586a1f7a4a69813d129002ea7
#
_entry.id   0f7639d586a1f7a4a69813d129002ea7
#
_cell.length_a   1.000
_cell.length_b   1.000
_cell.length_c   1.000
_cell.angle_alpha   90.00
_cell.angle_beta   90.00
_cell.angle_gamma   90.00
#
_symmetry.space_group_name_H-M   'P 1'
#
loop_
_entity.id
_entity.type
_entity.pdbx_description
1 polymer ?
#
loop_
_entity_poly.entity_id
_entity_poly.type
_entity_poly.pdbx_seq_one_letter_code
_entity_poly.pdbx_strand_id
1 'polypeptide(L)'
;KNCSSWSKRSSRIIFRLDMFKKLNLYKFLLLFSLFVNASNDEKNSLIEIYENPNDANLINIVVKDNIDIAGKVTSAGSLALKDNIADADAFIIDKLKSANYYILGKANLSEWANFRSDNSVSGWSSLGGQTKHFIDDAYNPCGSSSGSAVAVSMGIVDIAIGTETNGSISCPS
;
A
#
# COMPACT_ATOMS: atom_id res chain seq x y z
N LYS A 1 47.35 2.32 50.12
CA LYS A 1 47.71 1.63 48.88
C LYS A 1 46.43 1.22 48.14
N ASN A 2 46.17 1.89 47.00
CA ASN A 2 45.35 1.50 45.88
C ASN A 2 43.83 1.22 46.08
N CYS A 3 43.04 2.29 45.89
CA CYS A 3 41.64 2.26 45.61
C CYS A 3 41.37 2.96 44.24
N SER A 4 42.01 2.49 43.14
CA SER A 4 41.85 3.09 41.81
C SER A 4 41.49 2.12 40.65
N SER A 5 41.22 0.83 40.96
CA SER A 5 40.97 -0.17 39.92
C SER A 5 39.49 -0.59 39.72
N TRP A 6 38.56 -0.09 40.54
CA TRP A 6 37.13 -0.49 40.49
C TRP A 6 36.27 0.47 39.66
N SER A 7 36.71 1.70 39.43
CA SER A 7 35.90 2.70 38.71
C SER A 7 35.87 2.50 37.19
N LYS A 8 36.85 1.80 36.60
CA LYS A 8 36.93 1.61 35.13
C LYS A 8 36.19 0.38 34.59
N ARG A 9 35.76 -0.56 35.45
CA ARG A 9 34.98 -1.71 34.99
C ARG A 9 33.45 -1.45 34.98
N SER A 10 32.99 -0.59 35.85
CA SER A 10 31.56 -0.25 35.91
C SER A 10 31.11 0.61 34.74
N SER A 11 31.97 1.54 34.26
CA SER A 11 31.64 2.40 33.12
C SER A 11 31.54 1.64 31.77
N ARG A 12 32.32 0.56 31.60
CA ARG A 12 32.25 -0.25 30.35
C ARG A 12 31.00 -1.15 30.30
N ILE A 13 30.48 -1.60 31.44
CA ILE A 13 29.28 -2.42 31.52
C ILE A 13 28.04 -1.55 31.33
N ILE A 14 28.00 -0.35 31.87
CA ILE A 14 26.91 0.61 31.69
C ILE A 14 26.81 1.09 30.24
N PHE A 15 27.94 1.37 29.58
CA PHE A 15 27.95 1.78 28.18
C PHE A 15 27.48 0.65 27.22
N ARG A 16 27.77 -0.61 27.55
CA ARG A 16 27.32 -1.77 26.77
C ARG A 16 25.81 -2.06 26.94
N LEU A 17 25.28 -1.86 28.13
CA LEU A 17 23.85 -2.00 28.41
C LEU A 17 23.01 -0.89 27.74
N ASP A 18 23.50 0.34 27.69
CA ASP A 18 22.83 1.45 27.00
C ASP A 18 22.84 1.28 25.49
N MET A 19 23.91 0.75 24.92
CA MET A 19 24.01 0.51 23.49
C MET A 19 23.07 -0.63 23.06
N PHE A 20 22.93 -1.69 23.85
CA PHE A 20 21.97 -2.77 23.58
C PHE A 20 20.51 -2.34 23.77
N LYS A 21 20.21 -1.49 24.75
CA LYS A 21 18.86 -0.91 24.92
C LYS A 21 18.49 0.03 23.77
N LYS A 22 19.41 0.90 23.32
CA LYS A 22 19.20 1.77 22.17
C LYS A 22 19.01 0.95 20.88
N LEU A 23 19.84 -0.08 20.65
CA LEU A 23 19.74 -0.92 19.47
C LEU A 23 18.42 -1.71 19.42
N ASN A 24 17.94 -2.21 20.56
CA ASN A 24 16.64 -2.87 20.66
C ASN A 24 15.48 -1.88 20.51
N LEU A 25 15.60 -0.67 21.01
CA LEU A 25 14.59 0.37 20.85
C LEU A 25 14.51 0.82 19.38
N TYR A 26 15.64 0.96 18.68
CA TYR A 26 15.67 1.26 17.25
C TYR A 26 15.08 0.12 16.41
N LYS A 27 15.39 -1.14 16.72
CA LYS A 27 14.76 -2.30 16.07
C LYS A 27 13.27 -2.38 16.36
N PHE A 28 12.85 -2.06 17.58
CA PHE A 28 11.43 -2.03 17.95
C PHE A 28 10.68 -0.87 17.26
N LEU A 29 11.28 0.31 17.16
CA LEU A 29 10.73 1.45 16.42
C LEU A 29 10.69 1.21 14.91
N LEU A 30 11.71 0.56 14.33
CA LEU A 30 11.72 0.15 12.92
C LEU A 30 10.67 -0.94 12.63
N LEU A 31 10.52 -1.92 13.53
CA LEU A 31 9.46 -2.93 13.42
C LEU A 31 8.07 -2.31 13.60
N PHE A 32 7.91 -1.33 14.49
CA PHE A 32 6.63 -0.63 14.69
C PHE A 32 6.28 0.27 13.49
N SER A 33 7.26 0.89 12.82
CA SER A 33 7.03 1.68 11.60
C SER A 33 6.65 0.82 10.39
N LEU A 34 7.13 -0.43 10.33
CA LEU A 34 6.78 -1.37 9.26
C LEU A 34 5.37 -1.97 9.44
N PHE A 35 4.85 -2.04 10.68
CA PHE A 35 3.48 -2.51 10.95
C PHE A 35 2.40 -1.43 10.76
N VAL A 36 2.76 -0.15 10.70
CA VAL A 36 1.79 0.96 10.65
C VAL A 36 1.23 1.22 9.24
N ASN A 37 1.92 0.79 8.17
CA ASN A 37 1.55 1.22 6.82
C ASN A 37 0.41 0.41 6.15
N ALA A 38 0.09 -0.80 6.59
CA ALA A 38 -1.00 -1.58 5.98
C ALA A 38 -2.34 -1.50 6.73
N SER A 39 -2.35 -0.99 7.96
CA SER A 39 -3.56 -0.96 8.82
C SER A 39 -4.33 0.36 8.82
N ASN A 40 -3.91 1.37 8.04
CA ASN A 40 -4.47 2.72 8.14
C ASN A 40 -4.92 3.28 6.77
N ASP A 41 -5.66 2.48 6.00
CA ASP A 41 -6.32 2.96 4.77
C ASP A 41 -7.64 3.70 5.11
N GLU A 42 -7.56 4.76 5.91
CA GLU A 42 -8.70 5.58 6.33
C GLU A 42 -9.40 6.30 5.16
N LYS A 43 -8.76 6.34 4.00
CA LYS A 43 -9.29 6.96 2.77
C LYS A 43 -9.91 5.96 1.81
N ASN A 44 -9.94 4.67 2.19
CA ASN A 44 -10.55 3.61 1.41
C ASN A 44 -9.96 3.51 0.00
N SER A 45 -8.62 3.54 -0.06
CA SER A 45 -7.87 3.47 -1.32
C SER A 45 -7.68 2.04 -1.84
N LEU A 46 -7.85 1.03 -0.98
CA LEU A 46 -7.66 -0.37 -1.31
C LEU A 46 -8.95 -1.18 -1.17
N ILE A 47 -9.15 -2.16 -2.05
CA ILE A 47 -10.23 -3.16 -1.96
C ILE A 47 -9.71 -4.41 -1.23
N GLU A 48 -8.47 -4.80 -1.49
CA GLU A 48 -7.85 -5.99 -0.94
C GLU A 48 -6.39 -5.71 -0.61
N ILE A 49 -5.92 -6.25 0.52
CA ILE A 49 -4.53 -6.17 0.96
C ILE A 49 -4.02 -7.61 1.10
N TYR A 50 -2.84 -7.88 0.55
CA TYR A 50 -2.18 -9.19 0.65
C TYR A 50 -1.16 -9.20 1.78
N GLU A 51 -0.84 -10.40 2.28
CA GLU A 51 0.20 -10.58 3.27
C GLU A 51 1.55 -10.11 2.70
N ASN A 52 2.18 -9.17 3.40
CA ASN A 52 3.50 -8.68 3.01
C ASN A 52 4.58 -9.69 3.47
N PRO A 53 5.44 -10.21 2.58
CA PRO A 53 6.52 -11.11 2.96
C PRO A 53 7.59 -10.46 3.84
N ASN A 54 7.51 -9.14 4.10
CA ASN A 54 8.50 -8.35 4.85
C ASN A 54 9.95 -8.50 4.31
N ASP A 55 10.08 -8.67 3.01
CA ASP A 55 11.39 -8.70 2.34
C ASP A 55 11.79 -7.27 1.95
N ALA A 56 12.86 -6.78 2.57
CA ALA A 56 13.39 -5.43 2.33
C ALA A 56 13.97 -5.22 0.91
N ASN A 57 14.13 -6.29 0.13
CA ASN A 57 14.60 -6.20 -1.27
C ASN A 57 13.45 -5.99 -2.26
N LEU A 58 12.19 -6.12 -1.80
CA LEU A 58 11.01 -5.94 -2.64
C LEU A 58 10.46 -4.53 -2.49
N ILE A 59 10.05 -3.95 -3.61
CA ILE A 59 9.35 -2.66 -3.64
C ILE A 59 7.85 -2.94 -3.64
N ASN A 60 7.16 -2.51 -2.59
CA ASN A 60 5.72 -2.67 -2.46
C ASN A 60 4.98 -1.74 -3.41
N ILE A 61 4.04 -2.29 -4.18
CA ILE A 61 3.16 -1.54 -5.07
C ILE A 61 1.71 -1.98 -4.88
N VAL A 62 0.77 -1.15 -5.30
CA VAL A 62 -0.63 -1.55 -5.45
C VAL A 62 -1.05 -1.43 -6.91
N VAL A 63 -2.00 -2.24 -7.32
CA VAL A 63 -2.50 -2.23 -8.69
C VAL A 63 -4.01 -2.04 -8.71
N LYS A 64 -4.49 -1.25 -9.65
CA LYS A 64 -5.93 -0.99 -9.84
C LYS A 64 -6.69 -2.30 -10.05
N ASP A 65 -7.88 -2.40 -9.45
CA ASP A 65 -8.64 -3.66 -9.43
C ASP A 65 -9.33 -4.03 -10.77
N ASN A 66 -8.87 -3.49 -11.86
CA ASN A 66 -9.18 -3.95 -13.22
C ASN A 66 -7.97 -4.58 -13.92
N ILE A 67 -6.90 -4.90 -13.18
CA ILE A 67 -5.69 -5.56 -13.68
C ILE A 67 -5.62 -6.96 -13.09
N ASP A 68 -5.52 -7.99 -13.93
CA ASP A 68 -5.50 -9.38 -13.53
C ASP A 68 -4.21 -9.76 -12.82
N ILE A 69 -4.38 -10.46 -11.68
CA ILE A 69 -3.30 -11.14 -10.95
C ILE A 69 -3.74 -12.60 -10.80
N ALA A 70 -2.96 -13.54 -11.29
CA ALA A 70 -3.27 -14.96 -11.23
C ALA A 70 -3.67 -15.41 -9.82
N GLY A 71 -4.80 -16.08 -9.70
CA GLY A 71 -5.36 -16.59 -8.44
C GLY A 71 -5.94 -15.52 -7.52
N LYS A 72 -6.07 -14.26 -7.97
CA LYS A 72 -6.70 -13.16 -7.24
C LYS A 72 -7.95 -12.65 -7.94
N VAL A 73 -8.83 -12.03 -7.16
CA VAL A 73 -10.05 -11.44 -7.71
C VAL A 73 -9.70 -10.21 -8.56
N THR A 74 -10.33 -10.07 -9.70
CA THR A 74 -10.37 -8.86 -10.51
C THR A 74 -11.82 -8.46 -10.69
N SER A 75 -12.27 -7.48 -9.91
CA SER A 75 -13.68 -7.14 -9.82
C SER A 75 -14.08 -5.89 -10.60
N ALA A 76 -13.14 -5.08 -11.06
CA ALA A 76 -13.39 -3.73 -11.56
C ALA A 76 -14.25 -2.89 -10.58
N GLY A 77 -14.14 -3.18 -9.27
CA GLY A 77 -14.93 -2.57 -8.21
C GLY A 77 -16.38 -3.03 -8.13
N SER A 78 -16.80 -4.01 -8.93
CA SER A 78 -18.19 -4.42 -9.05
C SER A 78 -18.53 -5.67 -8.23
N LEU A 79 -19.62 -5.62 -7.47
CA LEU A 79 -20.16 -6.80 -6.79
C LEU A 79 -20.53 -7.93 -7.77
N ALA A 80 -20.80 -7.63 -9.03
CA ALA A 80 -21.09 -8.65 -10.05
C ALA A 80 -19.86 -9.52 -10.35
N LEU A 81 -18.64 -9.03 -10.12
CA LEU A 81 -17.39 -9.72 -10.36
C LEU A 81 -16.62 -10.05 -9.06
N LYS A 82 -17.28 -9.99 -7.91
CA LYS A 82 -16.64 -10.21 -6.61
C LYS A 82 -15.96 -11.58 -6.46
N ASP A 83 -16.35 -12.56 -7.24
CA ASP A 83 -15.83 -13.93 -7.23
C ASP A 83 -15.05 -14.25 -8.54
N ASN A 84 -14.75 -13.23 -9.37
CA ASN A 84 -14.05 -13.39 -10.63
C ASN A 84 -12.54 -13.53 -10.40
N ILE A 85 -12.07 -14.74 -10.21
CA ILE A 85 -10.66 -15.06 -10.01
C ILE A 85 -9.96 -15.13 -11.37
N ALA A 86 -8.89 -14.36 -11.54
CA ALA A 86 -8.11 -14.34 -12.78
C ALA A 86 -7.28 -15.64 -12.92
N ASP A 87 -7.32 -16.24 -14.10
CA ASP A 87 -6.57 -17.47 -14.42
C ASP A 87 -5.08 -17.21 -14.66
N ALA A 88 -4.72 -16.00 -15.09
CA ALA A 88 -3.35 -15.62 -15.43
C ALA A 88 -3.03 -14.19 -15.03
N ASP A 89 -1.75 -13.90 -14.87
CA ASP A 89 -1.26 -12.54 -14.68
C ASP A 89 -1.44 -11.71 -15.96
N ALA A 90 -1.84 -10.45 -15.82
CA ALA A 90 -1.71 -9.49 -16.89
C ALA A 90 -0.22 -9.27 -17.23
N PHE A 91 0.10 -8.94 -18.49
CA PHE A 91 1.47 -8.75 -18.95
C PHE A 91 2.31 -7.82 -18.04
N ILE A 92 1.71 -6.72 -17.58
CA ILE A 92 2.40 -5.79 -16.67
C ILE A 92 2.73 -6.44 -15.33
N ILE A 93 1.88 -7.33 -14.82
CA ILE A 93 2.08 -8.02 -13.55
C ILE A 93 3.27 -8.97 -13.62
N ASP A 94 3.40 -9.75 -14.70
CA ASP A 94 4.56 -10.58 -14.94
C ASP A 94 5.87 -9.78 -14.96
N LYS A 95 5.86 -8.60 -15.59
CA LYS A 95 7.03 -7.71 -15.65
C LYS A 95 7.40 -7.16 -14.29
N LEU A 96 6.41 -6.73 -13.50
CA LEU A 96 6.62 -6.19 -12.16
C LEU A 96 7.19 -7.27 -11.21
N LYS A 97 6.59 -8.47 -11.19
CA LYS A 97 7.09 -9.59 -10.39
C LYS A 97 8.53 -9.95 -10.76
N SER A 98 8.88 -9.91 -12.06
CA SER A 98 10.25 -10.18 -12.54
C SER A 98 11.25 -9.07 -12.21
N ALA A 99 10.80 -7.88 -11.82
CA ALA A 99 11.61 -6.71 -11.52
C ALA A 99 11.65 -6.37 -10.02
N ASN A 100 11.47 -7.37 -9.15
CA ASN A 100 11.49 -7.26 -7.69
C ASN A 100 10.40 -6.35 -7.10
N TYR A 101 9.26 -6.19 -7.77
CA TYR A 101 8.09 -5.56 -7.18
C TYR A 101 7.20 -6.59 -6.51
N TYR A 102 6.71 -6.24 -5.33
CA TYR A 102 5.69 -7.01 -4.62
C TYR A 102 4.35 -6.28 -4.69
N ILE A 103 3.32 -6.99 -5.13
CA ILE A 103 1.98 -6.43 -5.22
C ILE A 103 1.32 -6.57 -3.85
N LEU A 104 1.23 -5.45 -3.13
CA LEU A 104 0.68 -5.38 -1.78
C LEU A 104 -0.85 -5.54 -1.75
N GLY A 105 -1.54 -5.20 -2.84
CA GLY A 105 -2.99 -5.28 -2.88
C GLY A 105 -3.61 -4.72 -4.15
N LYS A 106 -4.95 -4.73 -4.16
CA LYS A 106 -5.81 -4.19 -5.21
C LYS A 106 -6.35 -2.82 -4.82
N ALA A 107 -6.03 -1.80 -5.62
CA ALA A 107 -6.49 -0.45 -5.40
C ALA A 107 -7.96 -0.27 -5.85
N ASN A 108 -8.74 0.43 -5.02
CA ASN A 108 -10.11 0.82 -5.34
C ASN A 108 -10.13 1.75 -6.56
N LEU A 109 -11.26 1.79 -7.22
CA LEU A 109 -11.45 2.54 -8.46
C LEU A 109 -12.89 3.02 -8.57
N SER A 110 -13.14 3.95 -9.48
CA SER A 110 -14.52 4.19 -9.92
C SER A 110 -15.02 2.93 -10.60
N GLU A 111 -16.15 2.39 -10.16
CA GLU A 111 -16.73 1.12 -10.67
C GLU A 111 -16.77 1.10 -12.20
N TRP A 112 -16.26 0.00 -12.81
CA TRP A 112 -16.14 -0.16 -14.25
C TRP A 112 -15.37 0.97 -14.94
N ALA A 113 -14.42 1.58 -14.24
CA ALA A 113 -13.59 2.71 -14.72
C ALA A 113 -14.41 3.89 -15.23
N ASN A 114 -15.55 4.19 -14.61
CA ASN A 114 -16.56 5.19 -15.01
C ASN A 114 -17.31 4.86 -16.34
N PHE A 115 -17.10 3.67 -16.91
CA PHE A 115 -17.70 3.33 -18.20
C PHE A 115 -19.18 3.00 -18.11
N ARG A 116 -19.69 2.71 -16.91
CA ARG A 116 -21.06 2.23 -16.68
C ARG A 116 -22.13 3.28 -16.93
N SER A 117 -21.86 4.55 -16.67
CA SER A 117 -22.85 5.62 -16.71
C SER A 117 -22.20 6.99 -16.84
N ASP A 118 -22.84 7.91 -17.54
CA ASP A 118 -22.47 9.33 -17.62
C ASP A 118 -22.59 10.05 -16.25
N ASN A 119 -23.33 9.45 -15.31
CA ASN A 119 -23.52 9.93 -13.93
C ASN A 119 -22.68 9.14 -12.91
N SER A 120 -21.59 8.52 -13.33
CA SER A 120 -20.70 7.80 -12.42
C SER A 120 -20.04 8.74 -11.42
N VAL A 121 -19.87 8.26 -10.18
CA VAL A 121 -19.17 8.99 -9.13
C VAL A 121 -17.70 8.52 -9.10
N SER A 122 -16.77 9.47 -9.25
CA SER A 122 -15.34 9.15 -9.21
C SER A 122 -14.94 8.62 -7.83
N GLY A 123 -14.18 7.53 -7.85
CA GLY A 123 -13.68 6.86 -6.64
C GLY A 123 -14.69 5.96 -5.93
N TRP A 124 -15.93 5.87 -6.41
CA TRP A 124 -16.92 4.98 -5.82
C TRP A 124 -17.02 3.64 -6.56
N SER A 125 -17.09 2.58 -5.80
CA SER A 125 -17.39 1.25 -6.31
C SER A 125 -18.35 0.50 -5.38
N SER A 126 -19.18 -0.38 -5.93
CA SER A 126 -20.14 -1.16 -5.13
C SER A 126 -19.44 -2.18 -4.22
N LEU A 127 -18.25 -2.64 -4.58
CA LEU A 127 -17.46 -3.58 -3.79
C LEU A 127 -16.61 -2.86 -2.74
N GLY A 128 -15.89 -1.80 -3.13
CA GLY A 128 -14.92 -1.11 -2.28
C GLY A 128 -15.47 0.15 -1.58
N GLY A 129 -16.67 0.65 -1.94
CA GLY A 129 -17.18 1.92 -1.42
C GLY A 129 -16.48 3.14 -2.01
N GLN A 130 -16.55 4.29 -1.32
CA GLN A 130 -16.00 5.56 -1.79
C GLN A 130 -14.54 5.73 -1.34
N THR A 131 -13.62 5.80 -2.28
CA THR A 131 -12.29 6.35 -2.04
C THR A 131 -12.40 7.85 -1.82
N LYS A 132 -11.79 8.35 -0.76
CA LYS A 132 -11.81 9.76 -0.37
C LYS A 132 -10.53 10.47 -0.83
N HIS A 133 -10.62 11.76 -1.06
CA HIS A 133 -9.46 12.57 -1.40
C HIS A 133 -8.48 12.64 -0.21
N PHE A 134 -7.16 12.60 -0.47
CA PHE A 134 -6.15 12.50 0.59
C PHE A 134 -6.09 13.74 1.50
N ILE A 135 -6.38 14.95 1.00
CA ILE A 135 -6.36 16.18 1.78
C ILE A 135 -7.65 16.35 2.58
N ASP A 136 -8.81 16.27 1.92
CA ASP A 136 -10.11 16.58 2.51
C ASP A 136 -11.18 15.68 1.89
N ASP A 137 -11.99 15.05 2.74
CA ASP A 137 -13.07 14.14 2.33
C ASP A 137 -14.17 14.84 1.50
N ALA A 138 -14.25 16.16 1.56
CA ALA A 138 -15.19 16.95 0.77
C ALA A 138 -14.74 17.11 -0.70
N TYR A 139 -13.47 16.86 -1.00
CA TYR A 139 -12.97 16.96 -2.37
C TYR A 139 -13.23 15.68 -3.16
N ASN A 140 -13.44 15.85 -4.46
CA ASN A 140 -13.54 14.74 -5.37
C ASN A 140 -12.14 14.12 -5.58
N PRO A 141 -11.95 12.81 -5.34
CA PRO A 141 -10.63 12.17 -5.54
C PRO A 141 -10.24 12.04 -7.02
N CYS A 142 -11.13 12.43 -7.93
CA CYS A 142 -11.03 12.14 -9.35
C CYS A 142 -10.98 10.64 -9.63
N GLY A 143 -10.81 10.22 -10.85
CA GLY A 143 -10.78 8.79 -11.19
C GLY A 143 -10.65 8.57 -12.72
N SER A 144 -10.61 7.33 -13.06
CA SER A 144 -11.08 6.13 -12.32
C SER A 144 -10.00 5.44 -11.46
N SER A 145 -8.70 5.77 -11.56
CA SER A 145 -7.63 5.18 -10.72
C SER A 145 -7.50 5.87 -9.37
N SER A 146 -8.61 6.19 -8.72
CA SER A 146 -8.69 6.97 -7.48
C SER A 146 -7.88 6.34 -6.35
N GLY A 147 -8.10 5.04 -6.09
CA GLY A 147 -7.41 4.34 -5.04
C GLY A 147 -5.90 4.24 -5.28
N SER A 148 -5.47 4.05 -6.53
CA SER A 148 -4.04 4.04 -6.88
C SER A 148 -3.36 5.36 -6.52
N ALA A 149 -3.97 6.49 -6.88
CA ALA A 149 -3.43 7.82 -6.58
C ALA A 149 -3.45 8.12 -5.07
N VAL A 150 -4.57 7.81 -4.40
CA VAL A 150 -4.71 8.06 -2.96
C VAL A 150 -3.75 7.19 -2.14
N ALA A 151 -3.53 5.92 -2.52
CA ALA A 151 -2.58 5.05 -1.84
C ALA A 151 -1.15 5.62 -1.83
N VAL A 152 -0.72 6.22 -2.95
CA VAL A 152 0.57 6.91 -3.05
C VAL A 152 0.56 8.19 -2.22
N SER A 153 -0.49 9.02 -2.35
CA SER A 153 -0.59 10.30 -1.62
C SER A 153 -0.64 10.13 -0.11
N MET A 154 -1.18 9.00 0.37
CA MET A 154 -1.19 8.61 1.79
C MET A 154 0.11 7.94 2.25
N GLY A 155 1.06 7.69 1.36
CA GLY A 155 2.31 7.00 1.68
C GLY A 155 2.13 5.52 2.04
N ILE A 156 1.05 4.87 1.61
CA ILE A 156 0.85 3.42 1.76
C ILE A 156 1.87 2.68 0.90
N VAL A 157 2.10 3.18 -0.31
CA VAL A 157 3.13 2.72 -1.24
C VAL A 157 3.76 3.93 -1.95
N ASP A 158 4.99 3.77 -2.45
CA ASP A 158 5.65 4.82 -3.24
C ASP A 158 5.20 4.82 -4.72
N ILE A 159 4.70 3.68 -5.20
CA ILE A 159 4.31 3.48 -6.60
C ILE A 159 2.99 2.72 -6.65
N ALA A 160 2.10 3.13 -7.55
CA ALA A 160 0.86 2.42 -7.84
C ALA A 160 0.63 2.31 -9.36
N ILE A 161 -0.06 1.25 -9.78
CA ILE A 161 -0.44 1.05 -11.18
C ILE A 161 -1.92 1.40 -11.35
N GLY A 162 -2.19 2.33 -12.25
CA GLY A 162 -3.52 2.68 -12.73
C GLY A 162 -3.74 2.26 -14.18
N THR A 163 -4.92 2.55 -14.72
CA THR A 163 -5.25 2.40 -16.14
C THR A 163 -5.97 3.64 -16.63
N GLU A 164 -5.69 4.06 -17.84
CA GLU A 164 -6.32 5.22 -18.44
C GLU A 164 -6.71 4.98 -19.90
N THR A 165 -7.92 5.42 -20.25
CA THR A 165 -8.35 5.67 -21.64
C THR A 165 -8.49 7.16 -21.86
N ASN A 166 -9.12 7.88 -20.90
CA ASN A 166 -9.35 9.31 -20.95
C ASN A 166 -9.44 9.89 -19.55
N GLY A 167 -8.35 10.47 -19.03
CA GLY A 167 -8.30 11.13 -17.73
C GLY A 167 -8.17 10.21 -16.51
N SER A 168 -8.22 8.90 -16.66
CA SER A 168 -8.31 7.97 -15.52
C SER A 168 -7.02 7.76 -14.71
N ILE A 169 -5.88 8.29 -15.14
CA ILE A 169 -4.64 8.44 -14.38
C ILE A 169 -4.35 9.92 -14.21
N SER A 170 -4.36 10.68 -15.31
CA SER A 170 -3.95 12.07 -15.32
C SER A 170 -4.85 12.99 -14.48
N CYS A 171 -6.11 12.59 -14.20
CA CYS A 171 -6.99 13.35 -13.32
C CYS A 171 -6.71 13.11 -11.83
N PRO A 172 -6.57 11.86 -11.34
CA PRO A 172 -6.33 11.60 -9.91
C PRO A 172 -4.86 11.77 -9.48
N SER A 173 -3.91 11.91 -10.41
CA SER A 173 -2.46 12.05 -10.13
C SER A 173 -2.05 13.42 -9.64
#